data_c6ed8b0349d0b3aea4a21fbf0961001e
#
_entry.id   c6ed8b0349d0b3aea4a21fbf0961001e
#
_cell.length_a   1.000
_cell.length_b   1.000
_cell.length_c   1.000
_cell.angle_alpha   90.00
_cell.angle_beta   90.00
_cell.angle_gamma   90.00
#
_symmetry.space_group_name_H-M   'P 1'
#
loop_
_entity.id
_entity.type
_entity.pdbx_description
1 polymer ?
#
loop_
_entity_poly.entity_id
_entity_poly.type
_entity_poly.pdbx_seq_one_letter_code
_entity_poly.pdbx_strand_id
1 'polypeptide(L)'
;MSKPRVRIQGFSGEWNESRLRDFTSRVVRKNTGLQSNLPLTVSAQYGLVGQDTFFNSRIASSNLAGYYLLKKGEFAYNKSSSQGYPYGAVKRLDLHDNGVLSTLYIVFDVDKEKVDSDYVVSYFDAATWHNEVRLRAAEGARNHGLLNISAEDFFDIKILLPENMDEQEAIGAFFKLLNQDITNLTDKITSLKTLKICYLSRLFPIGGGTSRVYA
;
A
#
# COMPACT_ATOMS: atom_id res chain seq x y z
N MET A 1 -16.98 20.97 8.59
CA MET A 1 -18.00 20.00 8.18
C MET A 1 -18.01 19.96 6.66
N SER A 2 -17.87 18.82 6.08
CA SER A 2 -17.70 18.63 4.63
C SER A 2 -18.67 17.56 4.13
N LYS A 3 -19.23 17.77 2.93
CA LYS A 3 -20.06 16.77 2.26
C LYS A 3 -19.29 16.22 1.07
N PRO A 4 -19.28 14.89 0.86
CA PRO A 4 -18.70 14.33 -0.34
C PRO A 4 -19.48 14.77 -1.58
N ARG A 5 -18.80 14.93 -2.73
CA ARG A 5 -19.45 15.27 -4.01
C ARG A 5 -20.31 14.11 -4.56
N VAL A 6 -19.91 12.90 -4.25
CA VAL A 6 -20.61 11.67 -4.61
C VAL A 6 -20.74 10.84 -3.33
N ARG A 7 -21.87 10.19 -3.14
CA ARG A 7 -22.16 9.42 -1.95
C ARG A 7 -22.85 8.11 -2.31
N ILE A 8 -22.62 7.09 -1.55
CA ILE A 8 -23.34 5.82 -1.67
C ILE A 8 -24.81 6.09 -1.29
N GLN A 9 -25.72 5.55 -2.07
CA GLN A 9 -27.15 5.74 -1.85
C GLN A 9 -27.56 5.18 -0.48
N GLY A 10 -28.43 5.89 0.23
CA GLY A 10 -28.94 5.51 1.56
C GLY A 10 -28.27 6.23 2.72
N PHE A 11 -27.11 6.88 2.50
CA PHE A 11 -26.45 7.65 3.55
C PHE A 11 -26.68 9.16 3.42
N SER A 12 -26.68 9.85 4.56
CA SER A 12 -26.88 11.30 4.66
C SER A 12 -26.07 11.87 5.82
N GLY A 13 -26.07 13.19 5.99
CA GLY A 13 -25.30 13.87 7.04
C GLY A 13 -23.97 14.42 6.57
N GLU A 14 -23.16 14.87 7.48
CA GLU A 14 -21.86 15.46 7.22
C GLU A 14 -20.73 14.50 7.61
N TRP A 15 -19.56 14.67 7.02
CA TRP A 15 -18.38 13.96 7.42
C TRP A 15 -17.57 14.83 8.39
N ASN A 16 -17.02 14.22 9.42
CA ASN A 16 -16.23 14.87 10.43
C ASN A 16 -14.75 14.88 10.05
N GLU A 17 -14.08 16.00 10.33
CA GLU A 17 -12.64 16.10 10.26
C GLU A 17 -12.05 15.54 11.57
N SER A 18 -11.26 14.48 11.45
CA SER A 18 -10.54 13.84 12.56
C SER A 18 -9.05 13.83 12.26
N ARG A 19 -8.22 13.72 13.28
CA ARG A 19 -6.79 13.50 13.09
C ARG A 19 -6.49 12.00 13.05
N LEU A 20 -5.49 11.61 12.30
CA LEU A 20 -5.10 10.19 12.22
C LEU A 20 -4.82 9.61 13.62
N ARG A 21 -4.22 10.40 14.53
CA ARG A 21 -3.97 10.00 15.94
C ARG A 21 -5.21 9.66 16.74
N ASP A 22 -6.38 10.16 16.37
CA ASP A 22 -7.62 10.01 17.15
C ASP A 22 -8.19 8.58 17.09
N PHE A 23 -7.80 7.83 16.04
CA PHE A 23 -8.25 6.47 15.78
C PHE A 23 -7.14 5.51 15.37
N THR A 24 -5.87 5.90 15.56
CA THR A 24 -4.73 5.01 15.30
C THR A 24 -3.75 4.99 16.45
N SER A 25 -2.97 3.93 16.53
CA SER A 25 -1.86 3.79 17.45
C SER A 25 -0.57 3.44 16.72
N ARG A 26 0.54 4.08 17.11
CA ARG A 26 1.85 3.77 16.53
C ARG A 26 2.33 2.39 16.95
N VAL A 27 2.74 1.57 16.01
CA VAL A 27 3.37 0.27 16.27
C VAL A 27 4.88 0.44 16.27
N VAL A 28 5.49 0.18 17.43
CA VAL A 28 6.95 0.22 17.65
C VAL A 28 7.50 -1.14 18.10
N ARG A 29 6.65 -2.18 18.04
CA ARG A 29 6.98 -3.55 18.40
C ARG A 29 8.15 -4.05 17.58
N LYS A 30 9.23 -4.49 18.25
CA LYS A 30 10.42 -5.04 17.61
C LYS A 30 10.32 -6.55 17.44
N ASN A 31 11.02 -7.06 16.45
CA ASN A 31 11.16 -8.50 16.19
C ASN A 31 12.25 -9.16 17.06
N THR A 32 12.37 -8.75 18.33
CA THR A 32 13.45 -9.18 19.24
C THR A 32 13.51 -10.70 19.43
N GLY A 33 12.35 -11.37 19.37
CA GLY A 33 12.25 -12.83 19.47
C GLY A 33 12.33 -13.54 18.09
N LEU A 34 12.71 -12.85 17.00
CA LEU A 34 12.75 -13.38 15.64
C LEU A 34 11.45 -14.12 15.23
N GLN A 35 10.30 -13.55 15.64
CA GLN A 35 8.97 -14.12 15.40
C GLN A 35 8.61 -14.16 13.91
N SER A 36 9.27 -13.34 13.10
CA SER A 36 9.15 -13.37 11.63
C SER A 36 10.51 -13.23 10.98
N ASN A 37 10.71 -14.03 9.92
CA ASN A 37 11.89 -13.96 9.04
C ASN A 37 11.54 -13.39 7.65
N LEU A 38 10.33 -12.84 7.50
CA LEU A 38 9.83 -12.29 6.25
C LEU A 38 10.10 -10.78 6.19
N PRO A 39 11.15 -10.32 5.49
CA PRO A 39 11.37 -8.90 5.28
C PRO A 39 10.36 -8.37 4.25
N LEU A 40 9.62 -7.34 4.65
CA LEU A 40 8.61 -6.68 3.83
C LEU A 40 9.14 -5.37 3.24
N THR A 41 8.51 -4.94 2.15
CA THR A 41 8.60 -3.59 1.61
C THR A 41 7.20 -3.06 1.29
N VAL A 42 7.04 -1.73 1.31
CA VAL A 42 5.80 -1.08 0.86
C VAL A 42 5.94 -0.74 -0.61
N SER A 43 5.25 -1.49 -1.45
CA SER A 43 5.02 -1.15 -2.85
C SER A 43 3.74 -0.34 -2.97
N ALA A 44 3.80 0.79 -3.65
CA ALA A 44 2.62 1.62 -3.89
C ALA A 44 1.55 0.89 -4.73
N GLN A 45 1.98 0.00 -5.65
CA GLN A 45 1.10 -0.76 -6.53
C GLN A 45 0.66 -2.11 -5.94
N TYR A 46 1.57 -2.82 -5.23
CA TYR A 46 1.35 -4.20 -4.82
C TYR A 46 1.09 -4.36 -3.32
N GLY A 47 1.11 -3.25 -2.56
CA GLY A 47 0.89 -3.30 -1.12
C GLY A 47 2.14 -3.65 -0.31
N LEU A 48 1.96 -4.26 0.85
CA LEU A 48 3.03 -4.80 1.68
C LEU A 48 3.39 -6.20 1.19
N VAL A 49 4.54 -6.30 0.53
CA VAL A 49 5.02 -7.52 -0.14
C VAL A 49 6.38 -7.96 0.39
N GLY A 50 6.72 -9.24 0.22
CA GLY A 50 8.04 -9.76 0.57
C GLY A 50 9.14 -9.14 -0.30
N GLN A 51 10.26 -8.75 0.32
CA GLN A 51 11.38 -8.14 -0.42
C GLN A 51 11.98 -9.09 -1.45
N ASP A 52 12.12 -10.37 -1.11
CA ASP A 52 12.72 -11.37 -1.97
C ASP A 52 11.92 -11.56 -3.27
N THR A 53 10.59 -11.50 -3.16
CA THR A 53 9.69 -11.61 -4.31
C THR A 53 9.68 -10.33 -5.16
N PHE A 54 9.78 -9.17 -4.51
CA PHE A 54 9.65 -7.88 -5.18
C PHE A 54 10.94 -7.43 -5.88
N PHE A 55 12.11 -7.65 -5.26
CA PHE A 55 13.40 -7.18 -5.77
C PHE A 55 14.25 -8.30 -6.41
N ASN A 56 13.78 -9.54 -6.42
CA ASN A 56 14.61 -10.73 -6.76
C ASN A 56 15.92 -10.83 -5.93
N SER A 57 15.99 -10.13 -4.81
CA SER A 57 17.12 -10.12 -3.90
C SER A 57 16.71 -9.64 -2.51
N ARG A 58 17.43 -10.12 -1.49
CA ARG A 58 17.23 -9.69 -0.11
C ARG A 58 18.01 -8.40 0.15
N ILE A 59 17.28 -7.29 0.38
CA ILE A 59 17.87 -5.99 0.72
C ILE A 59 17.99 -5.83 2.25
N ALA A 60 17.15 -6.52 3.02
CA ALA A 60 17.15 -6.44 4.47
C ALA A 60 18.46 -6.99 5.06
N SER A 61 18.90 -6.42 6.18
CA SER A 61 20.00 -6.92 6.99
C SER A 61 19.78 -8.39 7.35
N SER A 62 20.87 -9.13 7.55
CA SER A 62 20.81 -10.51 8.11
C SER A 62 20.23 -10.55 9.52
N ASN A 63 20.37 -9.47 10.30
CA ASN A 63 19.79 -9.34 11.63
C ASN A 63 18.47 -8.53 11.56
N LEU A 64 17.36 -9.22 11.70
CA LEU A 64 16.01 -8.66 11.67
C LEU A 64 15.45 -8.29 13.06
N ALA A 65 16.18 -8.54 14.15
CA ALA A 65 15.69 -8.31 15.51
C ALA A 65 15.37 -6.83 15.80
N GLY A 66 16.11 -5.91 15.18
CA GLY A 66 15.90 -4.46 15.31
C GLY A 66 14.76 -3.89 14.44
N TYR A 67 14.18 -4.68 13.54
CA TYR A 67 13.10 -4.26 12.66
C TYR A 67 11.76 -4.19 13.41
N TYR A 68 10.79 -3.44 12.89
CA TYR A 68 9.43 -3.51 13.39
C TYR A 68 8.78 -4.82 12.97
N LEU A 69 8.11 -5.49 13.92
CA LEU A 69 7.28 -6.66 13.67
C LEU A 69 5.85 -6.18 13.40
N LEU A 70 5.36 -6.40 12.19
CA LEU A 70 3.99 -6.12 11.78
C LEU A 70 3.14 -7.38 11.88
N LYS A 71 1.87 -7.19 12.20
CA LYS A 71 0.81 -8.20 12.14
C LYS A 71 -0.18 -7.87 11.03
N LYS A 72 -0.87 -8.89 10.54
CA LYS A 72 -1.96 -8.74 9.56
C LYS A 72 -2.97 -7.70 10.02
N GLY A 73 -3.34 -6.80 9.11
CA GLY A 73 -4.24 -5.69 9.37
C GLY A 73 -3.54 -4.39 9.78
N GLU A 74 -2.28 -4.44 10.23
CA GLU A 74 -1.51 -3.23 10.55
C GLU A 74 -1.02 -2.53 9.28
N PHE A 75 -0.84 -1.23 9.36
CA PHE A 75 -0.48 -0.34 8.26
C PHE A 75 0.97 0.10 8.33
N ALA A 76 1.53 0.41 7.17
CA ALA A 76 2.84 1.05 7.08
C ALA A 76 2.84 2.19 6.05
N TYR A 77 3.42 3.33 6.45
CA TYR A 77 3.68 4.45 5.57
C TYR A 77 5.14 4.44 5.11
N ASN A 78 5.33 4.35 3.80
CA ASN A 78 6.61 4.58 3.14
C ASN A 78 6.73 6.06 2.76
N LYS A 79 7.67 6.76 3.37
CA LYS A 79 7.93 8.19 3.11
C LYS A 79 8.72 8.45 1.81
N SER A 80 9.11 7.41 1.08
CA SER A 80 9.86 7.58 -0.16
C SER A 80 8.94 7.99 -1.30
N SER A 81 9.28 9.09 -1.96
CA SER A 81 8.61 9.49 -3.20
C SER A 81 9.02 8.57 -4.35
N SER A 82 8.08 8.24 -5.20
CA SER A 82 8.29 7.47 -6.41
C SER A 82 7.39 7.99 -7.54
N GLN A 83 7.60 7.52 -8.75
CA GLN A 83 6.79 7.92 -9.90
C GLN A 83 5.31 7.58 -9.65
N GLY A 84 4.44 8.59 -9.74
CA GLY A 84 3.01 8.49 -9.44
C GLY A 84 2.66 8.60 -7.95
N TYR A 85 3.65 8.56 -7.04
CA TYR A 85 3.44 8.62 -5.59
C TYR A 85 4.37 9.66 -4.94
N PRO A 86 4.15 10.96 -5.21
CA PRO A 86 5.07 12.03 -4.78
C PRO A 86 5.15 12.20 -3.26
N TYR A 87 4.14 11.73 -2.53
CA TYR A 87 4.06 11.80 -1.06
C TYR A 87 4.20 10.44 -0.38
N GLY A 88 4.77 9.45 -1.10
CA GLY A 88 4.90 8.10 -0.60
C GLY A 88 3.60 7.29 -0.68
N ALA A 89 3.52 6.21 0.07
CA ALA A 89 2.35 5.33 0.06
C ALA A 89 2.07 4.74 1.45
N VAL A 90 0.81 4.63 1.81
CA VAL A 90 0.34 3.91 3.00
C VAL A 90 -0.32 2.61 2.53
N LYS A 91 0.07 1.48 3.10
CA LYS A 91 -0.48 0.17 2.76
C LYS A 91 -0.70 -0.67 4.02
N ARG A 92 -1.73 -1.53 3.98
CA ARG A 92 -2.06 -2.49 5.03
C ARG A 92 -1.43 -3.85 4.73
N LEU A 93 -1.02 -4.58 5.77
CA LEU A 93 -0.53 -5.95 5.63
C LEU A 93 -1.71 -6.91 5.49
N ASP A 94 -2.02 -7.32 4.27
CA ASP A 94 -3.14 -8.21 3.96
C ASP A 94 -2.68 -9.63 3.57
N LEU A 95 -1.51 -9.76 2.93
CA LEU A 95 -1.06 -10.99 2.30
C LEU A 95 -0.39 -12.00 3.25
N HIS A 96 0.10 -11.53 4.40
CA HIS A 96 0.86 -12.35 5.35
C HIS A 96 0.35 -12.13 6.76
N ASP A 97 0.42 -13.15 7.62
CA ASP A 97 -0.01 -13.02 9.02
C ASP A 97 0.91 -12.12 9.82
N ASN A 98 2.18 -12.07 9.48
CA ASN A 98 3.17 -11.15 10.04
C ASN A 98 4.35 -10.95 9.07
N GLY A 99 5.17 -9.95 9.36
CA GLY A 99 6.40 -9.66 8.64
C GLY A 99 7.20 -8.57 9.33
N VAL A 100 8.37 -8.26 8.83
CA VAL A 100 9.24 -7.24 9.43
C VAL A 100 9.53 -6.11 8.48
N LEU A 101 9.50 -4.87 9.00
CA LEU A 101 9.82 -3.66 8.26
C LEU A 101 10.96 -2.87 8.92
N SER A 102 11.75 -2.22 8.09
CA SER A 102 12.75 -1.24 8.55
C SER A 102 12.11 -0.16 9.41
N THR A 103 12.86 0.36 10.39
CA THR A 103 12.43 1.48 11.23
C THR A 103 12.31 2.83 10.52
N LEU A 104 12.63 2.87 9.24
CA LEU A 104 12.41 4.05 8.37
C LEU A 104 10.93 4.26 8.05
N TYR A 105 10.12 3.19 8.12
CA TYR A 105 8.67 3.25 7.91
C TYR A 105 7.96 3.72 9.18
N ILE A 106 6.82 4.38 9.01
CA ILE A 106 5.89 4.64 10.12
C ILE A 106 4.86 3.52 10.11
N VAL A 107 4.81 2.74 11.18
CA VAL A 107 3.89 1.60 11.31
C VAL A 107 2.81 1.94 12.32
N PHE A 108 1.57 1.58 12.03
CA PHE A 108 0.43 1.87 12.90
C PHE A 108 -0.70 0.84 12.77
N ASP A 109 -1.50 0.76 13.80
CA ASP A 109 -2.76 0.02 13.83
C ASP A 109 -3.93 0.99 13.94
N VAL A 110 -5.11 0.56 13.50
CA VAL A 110 -6.35 1.32 13.57
C VAL A 110 -7.25 0.78 14.67
N ASP A 111 -7.92 1.69 15.37
CA ASP A 111 -8.97 1.37 16.32
C ASP A 111 -10.26 1.03 15.55
N LYS A 112 -10.55 -0.26 15.45
CA LYS A 112 -11.69 -0.78 14.67
C LYS A 112 -13.06 -0.42 15.27
N GLU A 113 -13.11 0.08 16.50
CA GLU A 113 -14.34 0.59 17.08
C GLU A 113 -14.65 2.02 16.62
N LYS A 114 -13.64 2.74 16.10
CA LYS A 114 -13.75 4.13 15.64
C LYS A 114 -13.74 4.28 14.12
N VAL A 115 -13.06 3.35 13.42
CA VAL A 115 -12.91 3.47 11.97
C VAL A 115 -12.87 2.10 11.31
N ASP A 116 -13.55 1.97 10.17
CA ASP A 116 -13.42 0.78 9.32
C ASP A 116 -12.05 0.73 8.64
N SER A 117 -11.40 -0.42 8.73
CA SER A 117 -10.05 -0.61 8.20
C SER A 117 -9.99 -0.61 6.66
N ASP A 118 -11.03 -1.08 5.96
CA ASP A 118 -11.10 -1.04 4.49
C ASP A 118 -11.39 0.39 4.01
N TYR A 119 -12.14 1.20 4.80
CA TYR A 119 -12.25 2.64 4.57
C TYR A 119 -10.89 3.33 4.62
N VAL A 120 -10.06 3.05 5.63
CA VAL A 120 -8.73 3.63 5.77
C VAL A 120 -7.84 3.25 4.58
N VAL A 121 -7.90 2.00 4.09
CA VAL A 121 -7.21 1.59 2.85
C VAL A 121 -7.66 2.48 1.68
N SER A 122 -8.97 2.62 1.49
CA SER A 122 -9.56 3.40 0.39
C SER A 122 -9.19 4.89 0.47
N TYR A 123 -9.16 5.45 1.68
CA TYR A 123 -8.76 6.84 1.91
C TYR A 123 -7.30 7.09 1.51
N PHE A 124 -6.39 6.19 1.86
CA PHE A 124 -4.98 6.32 1.51
C PHE A 124 -4.66 5.95 0.05
N ASP A 125 -5.55 5.27 -0.65
CA ASP A 125 -5.45 5.09 -2.11
C ASP A 125 -5.87 6.38 -2.88
N ALA A 126 -6.62 7.29 -2.25
CA ALA A 126 -6.93 8.60 -2.80
C ALA A 126 -5.75 9.59 -2.60
N ALA A 127 -5.75 10.68 -3.38
CA ALA A 127 -4.70 11.71 -3.30
C ALA A 127 -5.02 12.84 -2.29
N THR A 128 -6.16 12.80 -1.61
CA THR A 128 -6.65 13.88 -0.76
C THR A 128 -5.73 14.18 0.44
N TRP A 129 -5.14 13.15 1.03
CA TRP A 129 -4.21 13.26 2.16
C TRP A 129 -2.83 13.83 1.77
N HIS A 130 -2.49 13.86 0.48
CA HIS A 130 -1.20 14.37 -0.01
C HIS A 130 -0.97 15.83 0.38
N ASN A 131 -2.03 16.65 0.37
CA ASN A 131 -1.92 18.06 0.77
C ASN A 131 -1.56 18.22 2.25
N GLU A 132 -2.11 17.36 3.11
CA GLU A 132 -1.80 17.33 4.53
C GLU A 132 -0.34 16.97 4.80
N VAL A 133 0.19 15.99 4.06
CA VAL A 133 1.63 15.63 4.12
C VAL A 133 2.48 16.78 3.59
N ARG A 134 2.09 17.42 2.47
CA ARG A 134 2.83 18.54 1.89
C ARG A 134 2.97 19.71 2.85
N LEU A 135 1.93 20.03 3.62
CA LEU A 135 1.93 21.11 4.59
C LEU A 135 2.85 20.84 5.79
N ARG A 136 3.09 19.58 6.12
CA ARG A 136 3.88 19.14 7.29
C ARG A 136 5.29 18.68 6.94
N ALA A 137 5.52 18.27 5.71
CA ALA A 137 6.86 17.92 5.25
C ALA A 137 7.71 19.17 5.21
N ALA A 138 8.76 19.26 6.03
CA ALA A 138 9.65 20.41 6.10
C ALA A 138 10.32 20.64 4.73
N GLU A 139 10.35 21.91 4.31
CA GLU A 139 11.12 22.32 3.15
C GLU A 139 12.61 22.01 3.35
N GLY A 140 13.24 21.39 2.37
CA GLY A 140 14.69 21.39 2.26
C GLY A 140 15.44 20.09 2.36
N ALA A 141 14.87 18.96 2.75
CA ALA A 141 15.63 17.72 2.82
C ALA A 141 15.02 16.57 2.00
N ARG A 142 14.86 16.78 0.72
CA ARG A 142 14.64 15.66 -0.23
C ARG A 142 15.97 15.02 -0.62
N ASN A 143 16.75 14.58 0.37
CA ASN A 143 17.90 13.74 0.09
C ASN A 143 17.37 12.37 -0.36
N HIS A 144 17.63 12.01 -1.61
CA HIS A 144 17.28 10.71 -2.21
C HIS A 144 15.77 10.39 -2.28
N GLY A 145 14.89 11.39 -2.42
CA GLY A 145 13.45 11.15 -2.55
C GLY A 145 12.72 10.80 -1.25
N LEU A 146 13.37 10.85 -0.09
CA LEU A 146 12.74 10.62 1.20
C LEU A 146 12.10 11.92 1.72
N LEU A 147 10.81 11.88 2.05
CA LEU A 147 10.11 13.01 2.66
C LEU A 147 10.55 13.21 4.10
N ASN A 148 10.84 14.47 4.44
CA ASN A 148 11.16 14.84 5.82
C ASN A 148 9.86 15.14 6.60
N ILE A 149 9.19 14.08 7.02
CA ILE A 149 8.01 14.13 7.89
C ILE A 149 8.25 13.25 9.10
N SER A 150 8.00 13.80 10.30
CA SER A 150 8.07 13.04 11.54
C SER A 150 6.88 12.09 11.68
N ALA A 151 6.96 11.12 12.59
CA ALA A 151 5.80 10.29 12.90
C ALA A 151 4.68 11.11 13.55
N GLU A 152 5.03 12.08 14.40
CA GLU A 152 4.07 12.96 15.08
C GLU A 152 3.30 13.81 14.07
N ASP A 153 3.99 14.41 13.10
CA ASP A 153 3.35 15.18 12.03
C ASP A 153 2.47 14.31 11.15
N PHE A 154 2.90 13.06 10.86
CA PHE A 154 2.08 12.13 10.10
C PHE A 154 0.79 11.76 10.86
N PHE A 155 0.85 11.49 12.14
CA PHE A 155 -0.34 11.22 12.95
C PHE A 155 -1.22 12.47 13.19
N ASP A 156 -0.72 13.65 12.93
CA ASP A 156 -1.48 14.90 13.01
C ASP A 156 -2.19 15.30 11.71
N ILE A 157 -2.06 14.50 10.63
CA ILE A 157 -2.78 14.77 9.39
C ILE A 157 -4.30 14.66 9.61
N LYS A 158 -5.03 15.50 8.89
CA LYS A 158 -6.48 15.54 8.95
C LYS A 158 -7.07 14.58 7.93
N ILE A 159 -8.06 13.83 8.37
CA ILE A 159 -8.81 12.84 7.59
C ILE A 159 -10.28 13.15 7.73
N LEU A 160 -11.00 13.10 6.62
CA LEU A 160 -12.46 13.18 6.62
C LEU A 160 -13.05 11.78 6.83
N LEU A 161 -13.89 11.63 7.84
CA LEU A 161 -14.56 10.38 8.18
C LEU A 161 -16.08 10.56 8.14
N PRO A 162 -16.82 9.65 7.48
CA PRO A 162 -18.24 9.49 7.77
C PRO A 162 -18.43 9.22 9.26
N GLU A 163 -19.43 9.86 9.86
CA GLU A 163 -19.77 9.63 11.27
C GLU A 163 -20.40 8.24 11.47
N ASN A 164 -21.14 7.77 10.46
CA ASN A 164 -21.76 6.46 10.46
C ASN A 164 -20.77 5.38 10.04
N MET A 165 -20.55 4.39 10.90
CA MET A 165 -19.68 3.23 10.64
C MET A 165 -20.17 2.41 9.44
N ASP A 166 -21.48 2.19 9.28
CA ASP A 166 -22.02 1.46 8.13
C ASP A 166 -21.67 2.15 6.79
N GLU A 167 -21.57 3.50 6.78
CA GLU A 167 -21.12 4.23 5.59
C GLU A 167 -19.64 4.00 5.32
N GLN A 168 -18.80 3.98 6.36
CA GLN A 168 -17.38 3.66 6.21
C GLN A 168 -17.20 2.25 5.66
N GLU A 169 -17.88 1.26 6.22
CA GLU A 169 -17.87 -0.13 5.76
C GLU A 169 -18.35 -0.25 4.30
N ALA A 170 -19.42 0.43 3.94
CA ALA A 170 -19.94 0.43 2.57
C ALA A 170 -18.95 1.01 1.57
N ILE A 171 -18.25 2.11 1.94
CA ILE A 171 -17.21 2.73 1.11
C ILE A 171 -16.01 1.77 0.99
N GLY A 172 -15.54 1.23 2.11
CA GLY A 172 -14.43 0.27 2.13
C GLY A 172 -14.71 -0.96 1.27
N ALA A 173 -15.89 -1.57 1.44
CA ALA A 173 -16.32 -2.72 0.66
C ALA A 173 -16.43 -2.42 -0.84
N PHE A 174 -16.98 -1.26 -1.20
CA PHE A 174 -17.10 -0.84 -2.60
C PHE A 174 -15.73 -0.76 -3.29
N PHE A 175 -14.77 -0.05 -2.70
CA PHE A 175 -13.45 0.08 -3.29
C PHE A 175 -12.64 -1.22 -3.26
N LYS A 176 -12.83 -2.05 -2.26
CA LYS A 176 -12.23 -3.39 -2.18
C LYS A 176 -12.69 -4.27 -3.35
N LEU A 177 -14.00 -4.32 -3.63
CA LEU A 177 -14.55 -5.06 -4.76
C LEU A 177 -14.04 -4.49 -6.08
N LEU A 178 -14.04 -3.16 -6.24
CA LEU A 178 -13.55 -2.52 -7.45
C LEU A 178 -12.06 -2.82 -7.71
N ASN A 179 -11.22 -2.77 -6.66
CA ASN A 179 -9.81 -3.12 -6.76
C ASN A 179 -9.60 -4.60 -7.13
N GLN A 180 -10.44 -5.49 -6.60
CA GLN A 180 -10.42 -6.91 -6.96
C GLN A 180 -10.78 -7.15 -8.43
N ASP A 181 -11.80 -6.45 -8.94
CA ASP A 181 -12.19 -6.52 -10.35
C ASP A 181 -11.08 -5.97 -11.25
N ILE A 182 -10.45 -4.85 -10.89
CA ILE A 182 -9.30 -4.30 -11.62
C ILE A 182 -8.16 -5.31 -11.68
N THR A 183 -7.86 -5.99 -10.57
CA THR A 183 -6.83 -7.03 -10.51
C THR A 183 -7.17 -8.20 -11.45
N ASN A 184 -8.38 -8.75 -11.34
CA ASN A 184 -8.85 -9.86 -12.18
C ASN A 184 -8.79 -9.52 -13.67
N LEU A 185 -9.20 -8.30 -14.05
CA LEU A 185 -9.13 -7.83 -15.44
C LEU A 185 -7.68 -7.67 -15.91
N THR A 186 -6.80 -7.16 -15.06
CA THR A 186 -5.37 -7.00 -15.37
C THR A 186 -4.70 -8.34 -15.60
N ASP A 187 -4.98 -9.34 -14.78
CA ASP A 187 -4.47 -10.71 -14.93
C ASP A 187 -4.99 -11.36 -16.22
N LYS A 188 -6.27 -11.15 -16.53
CA LYS A 188 -6.86 -11.63 -17.78
C LYS A 188 -6.21 -10.98 -19.01
N ILE A 189 -5.98 -9.67 -18.98
CA ILE A 189 -5.27 -8.96 -20.05
C ILE A 189 -3.84 -9.51 -20.21
N THR A 190 -3.13 -9.74 -19.13
CA THR A 190 -1.77 -10.28 -19.13
C THR A 190 -1.74 -11.69 -19.72
N SER A 191 -2.68 -12.56 -19.35
CA SER A 191 -2.82 -13.92 -19.88
C SER A 191 -3.10 -13.89 -21.39
N LEU A 192 -4.01 -13.01 -21.84
CA LEU A 192 -4.32 -12.86 -23.27
C LEU A 192 -3.12 -12.32 -24.06
N LYS A 193 -2.34 -11.39 -23.52
CA LYS A 193 -1.10 -10.90 -24.15
C LYS A 193 -0.07 -12.03 -24.30
N THR A 194 0.11 -12.85 -23.28
CA THR A 194 1.00 -14.00 -23.30
C THR A 194 0.56 -15.02 -24.34
N LEU A 195 -0.74 -15.34 -24.39
CA LEU A 195 -1.32 -16.22 -25.39
C LEU A 195 -1.10 -15.68 -26.82
N LYS A 196 -1.34 -14.39 -27.05
CA LYS A 196 -1.07 -13.74 -28.34
C LYS A 196 0.38 -13.91 -28.75
N ILE A 197 1.34 -13.65 -27.87
CA ILE A 197 2.77 -13.82 -28.17
C ILE A 197 3.09 -15.26 -28.51
N CYS A 198 2.53 -16.23 -27.76
CA CYS A 198 2.70 -17.65 -28.02
C CYS A 198 2.19 -18.05 -29.42
N TYR A 199 1.02 -17.60 -29.84
CA TYR A 199 0.50 -17.88 -31.19
C TYR A 199 1.31 -17.18 -32.28
N LEU A 200 1.72 -15.93 -32.09
CA LEU A 200 2.55 -15.20 -33.05
C LEU A 200 3.89 -15.93 -33.27
N SER A 201 4.54 -16.38 -32.23
CA SER A 201 5.82 -17.11 -32.32
C SER A 201 5.70 -18.47 -33.01
N ARG A 202 4.52 -19.12 -32.93
CA ARG A 202 4.25 -20.38 -33.64
C ARG A 202 3.83 -20.20 -35.09
N LEU A 203 3.07 -19.14 -35.36
CA LEU A 203 2.62 -18.84 -36.73
C LEU A 203 3.72 -18.19 -37.60
N PHE A 204 4.57 -17.40 -36.97
CA PHE A 204 5.68 -16.69 -37.61
C PHE A 204 7.00 -17.05 -36.93
N PRO A 205 7.50 -18.28 -37.07
CA PRO A 205 8.76 -18.68 -36.46
C PRO A 205 9.88 -17.80 -37.03
N ILE A 206 10.69 -17.19 -36.17
CA ILE A 206 11.92 -16.53 -36.55
C ILE A 206 12.77 -17.60 -37.23
N GLY A 207 13.11 -17.42 -38.48
CA GLY A 207 13.85 -18.40 -39.28
C GLY A 207 15.11 -18.87 -38.58
N GLY A 208 15.00 -20.01 -37.91
CA GLY A 208 16.13 -20.73 -37.41
C GLY A 208 16.88 -21.27 -38.60
N GLY A 209 18.14 -20.85 -38.75
CA GLY A 209 19.02 -21.44 -39.74
C GLY A 209 18.98 -22.96 -39.58
N THR A 210 18.54 -23.63 -40.61
CA THR A 210 18.66 -25.07 -40.72
C THR A 210 20.15 -25.39 -40.53
N SER A 211 20.53 -25.95 -39.39
CA SER A 211 21.80 -26.64 -39.27
C SER A 211 21.76 -27.76 -40.32
N ARG A 212 22.39 -27.52 -41.46
CA ARG A 212 22.68 -28.58 -42.42
C ARG A 212 23.62 -29.54 -41.73
N VAL A 213 23.09 -30.66 -41.28
CA VAL A 213 23.90 -31.82 -40.95
C VAL A 213 24.44 -32.34 -42.28
N TYR A 214 25.69 -32.07 -42.56
CA TYR A 214 26.42 -32.77 -43.63
C TYR A 214 26.75 -34.14 -43.09
N ALA A 215 26.20 -35.17 -43.77
CA ALA A 215 26.61 -36.56 -43.60
C ALA A 215 28.00 -36.80 -44.17
#